data_66490b3b7eab46e5b9f0f2efeb1c1c6e
#
_entry.id   66490b3b7eab46e5b9f0f2efeb1c1c6e
#
_cell.length_a   1.000
_cell.length_b   1.000
_cell.length_c   1.000
_cell.angle_alpha   90.00
_cell.angle_beta   90.00
_cell.angle_gamma   90.00
#
_symmetry.space_group_name_H-M   'P 1'
#
loop_
_entity.id
_entity.type
_entity.pdbx_description
1 polymer ?
#
loop_
_entity_poly.entity_id
_entity_poly.type
_entity_poly.pdbx_seq_one_letter_code
_entity_poly.pdbx_strand_id
1 'polypeptide(L)'
;MNYIEEIRNFVPGCEQEEKDRALMLAAWKTYGDAILERSCELFHFTASSMIFNRERTKVLMAYHNIFQSWAWTGGHADGEPDGLVTALKEAREETGIQTIRPLQKELAAVDILEVRRHIKRGKFVNAHLHFNLTYLCEADETEALQVCEGENSQVGWLPIEQLRQQVSEAHMLPVYEKLIRRGLTL
;
A
#
# COMPACT_ATOMS: atom_id res chain seq x y z
N MET A 1 -3.79 -16.45 0.25
CA MET A 1 -2.40 -16.93 -0.08
C MET A 1 -1.48 -16.17 0.87
N ASN A 2 -0.41 -16.79 1.37
CA ASN A 2 0.43 -16.03 2.30
C ASN A 2 1.46 -15.14 1.54
N TYR A 3 1.99 -14.13 2.21
CA TYR A 3 2.93 -13.15 1.65
C TYR A 3 4.04 -13.78 0.81
N ILE A 4 4.69 -14.81 1.32
CA ILE A 4 5.83 -15.43 0.64
C ILE A 4 5.44 -16.21 -0.62
N GLU A 5 4.28 -16.85 -0.62
CA GLU A 5 3.76 -17.55 -1.79
C GLU A 5 3.39 -16.57 -2.89
N GLU A 6 2.77 -15.44 -2.52
CA GLU A 6 2.45 -14.37 -3.47
C GLU A 6 3.71 -13.77 -4.10
N ILE A 7 4.73 -13.45 -3.28
CA ILE A 7 6.01 -12.95 -3.77
C ILE A 7 6.71 -13.96 -4.68
N ARG A 8 6.66 -15.26 -4.36
CA ARG A 8 7.23 -16.32 -5.21
C ARG A 8 6.55 -16.43 -6.56
N ASN A 9 5.24 -16.25 -6.58
CA ASN A 9 4.42 -16.37 -7.79
C ASN A 9 4.37 -15.06 -8.59
N PHE A 10 4.72 -13.92 -7.97
CA PHE A 10 4.71 -12.62 -8.63
C PHE A 10 5.69 -12.57 -9.80
N VAL A 11 5.22 -12.08 -10.95
CA VAL A 11 6.02 -11.87 -12.15
C VAL A 11 6.40 -10.39 -12.23
N PRO A 12 7.67 -10.02 -11.99
CA PRO A 12 8.10 -8.63 -12.07
C PRO A 12 7.89 -8.03 -13.46
N GLY A 13 7.42 -6.81 -13.52
CA GLY A 13 7.22 -6.06 -14.77
C GLY A 13 8.32 -5.03 -15.05
N CYS A 14 9.32 -4.89 -14.16
CA CYS A 14 10.47 -3.99 -14.32
C CYS A 14 11.63 -4.41 -13.41
N GLU A 15 12.83 -3.85 -13.70
CA GLU A 15 14.07 -4.14 -12.96
C GLU A 15 13.97 -3.84 -11.45
N GLN A 16 13.25 -2.79 -11.07
CA GLN A 16 13.04 -2.46 -9.65
C GLN A 16 12.31 -3.61 -8.94
N GLU A 17 11.22 -4.12 -9.51
CA GLU A 17 10.46 -5.22 -8.91
C GLU A 17 11.24 -6.54 -8.89
N GLU A 18 12.10 -6.79 -9.87
CA GLU A 18 13.01 -7.95 -9.86
C GLU A 18 13.94 -7.90 -8.64
N LYS A 19 14.54 -6.74 -8.41
CA LYS A 19 15.46 -6.53 -7.29
C LYS A 19 14.75 -6.57 -5.94
N ASP A 20 13.64 -5.88 -5.81
CA ASP A 20 12.87 -5.84 -4.58
C ASP A 20 12.33 -7.23 -4.20
N ARG A 21 11.77 -7.95 -5.17
CA ARG A 21 11.34 -9.33 -4.99
C ARG A 21 12.48 -10.24 -4.52
N ALA A 22 13.66 -10.13 -5.12
CA ALA A 22 14.81 -10.92 -4.73
C ALA A 22 15.25 -10.64 -3.29
N LEU A 23 15.27 -9.36 -2.88
CA LEU A 23 15.58 -8.95 -1.50
C LEU A 23 14.53 -9.43 -0.50
N MET A 24 13.24 -9.31 -0.81
CA MET A 24 12.15 -9.82 0.03
C MET A 24 12.28 -11.33 0.26
N LEU A 25 12.55 -12.11 -0.79
CA LEU A 25 12.76 -13.55 -0.69
C LEU A 25 14.02 -13.91 0.11
N ALA A 26 15.10 -13.16 -0.02
CA ALA A 26 16.32 -13.35 0.75
C ALA A 26 16.12 -13.03 2.23
N ALA A 27 15.43 -11.94 2.54
CA ALA A 27 15.07 -11.57 3.90
C ALA A 27 14.16 -12.63 4.55
N TRP A 28 13.14 -13.08 3.83
CA TRP A 28 12.28 -14.15 4.32
C TRP A 28 13.04 -15.43 4.67
N LYS A 29 13.99 -15.82 3.82
CA LYS A 29 14.84 -17.02 4.08
C LYS A 29 15.61 -16.90 5.39
N THR A 30 15.97 -15.69 5.80
CA THR A 30 16.77 -15.43 7.01
C THR A 30 15.92 -15.25 8.26
N TYR A 31 14.80 -14.51 8.14
CA TYR A 31 14.01 -14.05 9.28
C TYR A 31 12.65 -14.76 9.42
N GLY A 32 12.18 -15.45 8.36
CA GLY A 32 10.89 -16.14 8.38
C GLY A 32 9.74 -15.20 8.73
N ASP A 33 8.78 -15.72 9.50
CA ASP A 33 7.57 -14.98 9.90
C ASP A 33 7.84 -13.76 10.80
N ALA A 34 9.04 -13.64 11.38
CA ALA A 34 9.38 -12.49 12.22
C ALA A 34 9.26 -11.14 11.48
N ILE A 35 9.41 -11.14 10.16
CA ILE A 35 9.25 -9.91 9.36
C ILE A 35 7.80 -9.55 9.04
N LEU A 36 6.82 -10.33 9.48
CA LEU A 36 5.42 -9.93 9.51
C LEU A 36 5.11 -8.97 10.67
N GLU A 37 6.02 -8.87 11.63
CA GLU A 37 5.85 -8.07 12.85
C GLU A 37 6.67 -6.78 12.81
N ARG A 38 6.10 -5.68 13.30
CA ARG A 38 6.81 -4.39 13.47
C ARG A 38 7.96 -4.44 14.49
N SER A 39 8.07 -5.50 15.27
CA SER A 39 9.22 -5.76 16.13
C SER A 39 10.51 -6.00 15.34
N CYS A 40 10.42 -6.38 14.06
CA CYS A 40 11.53 -6.31 13.12
C CYS A 40 11.73 -4.85 12.69
N GLU A 41 12.52 -4.11 13.47
CA GLU A 41 12.66 -2.65 13.33
C GLU A 41 13.40 -2.19 12.07
N LEU A 42 14.13 -3.08 11.38
CA LEU A 42 14.87 -2.73 10.17
C LEU A 42 14.00 -2.75 8.91
N PHE A 43 13.12 -3.72 8.84
CA PHE A 43 12.16 -3.92 7.76
C PHE A 43 11.04 -4.85 8.19
N HIS A 44 9.86 -4.65 7.67
CA HIS A 44 8.71 -5.54 7.89
C HIS A 44 7.70 -5.43 6.76
N PHE A 45 6.80 -6.41 6.66
CA PHE A 45 5.80 -6.44 5.61
C PHE A 45 4.65 -5.46 5.87
N THR A 46 4.24 -4.85 4.77
CA THR A 46 3.03 -4.04 4.66
C THR A 46 2.22 -4.48 3.45
N ALA A 47 0.94 -4.15 3.43
CA ALA A 47 0.10 -4.35 2.26
C ALA A 47 -0.77 -3.12 2.00
N SER A 48 -0.91 -2.76 0.73
CA SER A 48 -1.60 -1.56 0.29
C SER A 48 -2.60 -1.83 -0.82
N SER A 49 -3.59 -0.95 -0.95
CA SER A 49 -4.58 -0.98 -2.01
C SER A 49 -4.49 0.27 -2.87
N MET A 50 -4.36 0.11 -4.20
CA MET A 50 -4.71 1.16 -5.14
C MET A 50 -6.16 0.96 -5.55
N ILE A 51 -7.05 1.83 -5.08
CA ILE A 51 -8.50 1.67 -5.19
C ILE A 51 -9.02 2.61 -6.28
N PHE A 52 -9.62 2.03 -7.32
CA PHE A 52 -10.23 2.76 -8.41
C PHE A 52 -11.74 2.91 -8.23
N ASN A 53 -12.31 4.00 -8.76
CA ASN A 53 -13.73 4.03 -9.05
C ASN A 53 -14.04 3.11 -10.25
N ARG A 54 -15.31 2.80 -10.47
CA ARG A 54 -15.75 1.89 -11.54
C ARG A 54 -15.30 2.32 -12.93
N GLU A 55 -15.33 3.62 -13.21
CA GLU A 55 -14.93 4.20 -14.50
C GLU A 55 -13.41 4.30 -14.66
N ARG A 56 -12.62 3.98 -13.61
CA ARG A 56 -11.16 4.09 -13.57
C ARG A 56 -10.62 5.47 -13.95
N THR A 57 -11.36 6.50 -13.59
CA THR A 57 -10.98 7.89 -13.76
C THR A 57 -10.43 8.53 -12.49
N LYS A 58 -10.71 7.91 -11.34
CA LYS A 58 -10.31 8.38 -10.00
C LYS A 58 -9.71 7.26 -9.19
N VAL A 59 -8.89 7.63 -8.22
CA VAL A 59 -8.38 6.75 -7.16
C VAL A 59 -8.77 7.28 -5.79
N LEU A 60 -9.12 6.38 -4.87
CA LEU A 60 -9.41 6.71 -3.48
C LEU A 60 -8.09 6.87 -2.73
N MET A 61 -7.92 8.02 -2.08
CA MET A 61 -6.71 8.37 -1.35
C MET A 61 -7.07 8.94 0.02
N ALA A 62 -6.13 8.83 0.96
CA ALA A 62 -6.20 9.45 2.28
C ALA A 62 -5.08 10.50 2.43
N TYR A 63 -5.37 11.65 3.05
CA TYR A 63 -4.36 12.65 3.33
C TYR A 63 -3.66 12.33 4.65
N HIS A 64 -2.43 11.82 4.55
CA HIS A 64 -1.67 11.30 5.69
C HIS A 64 -1.02 12.44 6.51
N ASN A 65 -1.33 12.50 7.83
CA ASN A 65 -0.91 13.61 8.69
C ASN A 65 0.61 13.71 8.91
N ILE A 66 1.32 12.59 8.96
CA ILE A 66 2.78 12.57 9.15
C ILE A 66 3.50 13.02 7.87
N PHE A 67 3.09 12.50 6.72
CA PHE A 67 3.76 12.78 5.44
C PHE A 67 3.25 14.06 4.76
N GLN A 68 2.13 14.63 5.24
CA GLN A 68 1.48 15.82 4.66
C GLN A 68 1.26 15.67 3.15
N SER A 69 0.78 14.49 2.75
CA SER A 69 0.59 14.08 1.37
C SER A 69 -0.63 13.21 1.21
N TRP A 70 -1.25 13.25 0.04
CA TRP A 70 -2.19 12.23 -0.36
C TRP A 70 -1.47 10.92 -0.62
N ALA A 71 -1.95 9.85 -0.02
CA ALA A 71 -1.39 8.51 -0.09
C ALA A 71 -2.49 7.47 -0.36
N TRP A 72 -2.10 6.34 -0.93
CA TRP A 72 -2.96 5.16 -0.98
C TRP A 72 -3.27 4.65 0.42
N THR A 73 -4.21 3.71 0.53
CA THR A 73 -4.49 3.03 1.79
C THR A 73 -3.60 1.82 1.97
N GLY A 74 -3.20 1.56 3.22
CA GLY A 74 -2.40 0.38 3.53
C GLY A 74 -1.80 0.42 4.93
N GLY A 75 -1.40 -0.75 5.40
CA GLY A 75 -0.87 -0.91 6.74
C GLY A 75 0.06 -2.09 6.90
N HIS A 76 0.44 -2.32 8.14
CA HIS A 76 1.38 -3.38 8.52
C HIS A 76 0.70 -4.73 8.56
N ALA A 77 1.45 -5.79 8.26
CA ALA A 77 0.96 -7.16 8.38
C ALA A 77 0.55 -7.49 9.82
N ASP A 78 1.36 -7.05 10.82
CA ASP A 78 1.12 -7.28 12.26
C ASP A 78 0.72 -8.72 12.57
N GLY A 79 1.43 -9.67 11.95
CA GLY A 79 1.22 -11.10 12.10
C GLY A 79 0.15 -11.71 11.20
N GLU A 80 -0.64 -10.91 10.47
CA GLU A 80 -1.59 -11.42 9.46
C GLU A 80 -0.80 -12.02 8.28
N PRO A 81 -0.99 -13.31 7.95
CA PRO A 81 -0.23 -13.95 6.89
C PRO A 81 -0.72 -13.65 5.47
N ASP A 82 -1.93 -13.09 5.30
CA ASP A 82 -2.54 -12.80 3.99
C ASP A 82 -2.52 -11.31 3.71
N GLY A 83 -1.71 -10.91 2.70
CA GLY A 83 -1.55 -9.50 2.33
C GLY A 83 -2.84 -8.86 1.80
N LEU A 84 -3.67 -9.60 1.07
CA LEU A 84 -4.95 -9.08 0.58
C LEU A 84 -5.90 -8.78 1.74
N VAL A 85 -5.93 -9.63 2.76
CA VAL A 85 -6.73 -9.40 3.98
C VAL A 85 -6.28 -8.12 4.66
N THR A 86 -4.96 -7.94 4.84
CA THR A 86 -4.39 -6.71 5.40
C THR A 86 -4.80 -5.49 4.57
N ALA A 87 -4.57 -5.51 3.26
CA ALA A 87 -4.86 -4.36 2.38
C ALA A 87 -6.34 -3.95 2.39
N LEU A 88 -7.26 -4.92 2.35
CA LEU A 88 -8.70 -4.65 2.38
C LEU A 88 -9.18 -4.17 3.76
N LYS A 89 -8.59 -4.69 4.83
CA LYS A 89 -8.87 -4.24 6.20
C LYS A 89 -8.46 -2.78 6.38
N GLU A 90 -7.21 -2.45 6.06
CA GLU A 90 -6.68 -1.09 6.18
C GLU A 90 -7.48 -0.09 5.33
N ALA A 91 -7.85 -0.46 4.09
CA ALA A 91 -8.68 0.39 3.25
C ALA A 91 -10.03 0.74 3.92
N ARG A 92 -10.68 -0.24 4.56
CA ARG A 92 -11.93 0.00 5.29
C ARG A 92 -11.73 0.86 6.54
N GLU A 93 -10.67 0.61 7.30
CA GLU A 93 -10.36 1.34 8.53
C GLU A 93 -10.00 2.80 8.23
N GLU A 94 -9.22 3.05 7.18
CA GLU A 94 -8.77 4.40 6.82
C GLU A 94 -9.81 5.26 6.10
N THR A 95 -10.75 4.63 5.38
CA THR A 95 -11.68 5.37 4.49
C THR A 95 -13.16 5.17 4.80
N GLY A 96 -13.49 4.18 5.62
CA GLY A 96 -14.88 3.79 5.88
C GLY A 96 -15.55 2.96 4.78
N ILE A 97 -14.91 2.84 3.59
CA ILE A 97 -15.49 2.16 2.41
C ILE A 97 -15.75 0.68 2.68
N GLN A 98 -16.92 0.17 2.30
CA GLN A 98 -17.30 -1.23 2.52
C GLN A 98 -17.37 -2.01 1.19
N THR A 99 -17.69 -1.33 0.09
CA THR A 99 -17.89 -1.95 -1.24
C THR A 99 -16.59 -2.38 -1.90
N ILE A 100 -15.43 -2.14 -1.26
CA ILE A 100 -14.10 -2.47 -1.82
C ILE A 100 -13.98 -3.95 -2.15
N ARG A 101 -13.53 -4.23 -3.38
CA ARG A 101 -13.23 -5.58 -3.88
C ARG A 101 -11.97 -5.58 -4.73
N PRO A 102 -11.17 -6.64 -4.72
CA PRO A 102 -10.02 -6.74 -5.60
C PRO A 102 -10.46 -6.86 -7.06
N LEU A 103 -9.74 -6.19 -7.96
CA LEU A 103 -9.91 -6.34 -9.42
C LEU A 103 -9.35 -7.67 -9.92
N GLN A 104 -8.31 -8.16 -9.25
CA GLN A 104 -7.69 -9.46 -9.45
C GLN A 104 -7.19 -10.00 -8.11
N LYS A 105 -6.97 -11.31 -8.02
CA LYS A 105 -6.46 -11.94 -6.78
C LYS A 105 -4.95 -11.83 -6.65
N GLU A 106 -4.26 -11.72 -7.78
CA GLU A 106 -2.81 -11.67 -7.88
C GLU A 106 -2.28 -10.30 -7.45
N LEU A 107 -1.04 -10.29 -6.95
CA LEU A 107 -0.32 -9.06 -6.66
C LEU A 107 -0.21 -8.18 -7.90
N ALA A 108 -0.43 -6.90 -7.70
CA ALA A 108 -0.20 -5.89 -8.73
C ALA A 108 1.23 -5.37 -8.74
N ALA A 109 1.87 -5.27 -7.58
CA ALA A 109 3.25 -4.82 -7.46
C ALA A 109 3.89 -5.29 -6.15
N VAL A 110 5.22 -5.32 -6.15
CA VAL A 110 6.07 -5.39 -4.97
C VAL A 110 7.00 -4.18 -4.98
N ASP A 111 7.13 -3.51 -3.83
CA ASP A 111 7.97 -2.33 -3.69
C ASP A 111 8.65 -2.33 -2.31
N ILE A 112 9.95 -2.05 -2.25
CA ILE A 112 10.63 -1.75 -0.99
C ILE A 112 10.60 -0.23 -0.81
N LEU A 113 9.85 0.22 0.20
CA LEU A 113 9.59 1.63 0.44
C LEU A 113 10.38 2.13 1.66
N GLU A 114 11.04 3.26 1.51
CA GLU A 114 11.77 3.91 2.58
C GLU A 114 10.82 4.64 3.54
N VAL A 115 10.92 4.34 4.83
CA VAL A 115 10.27 5.09 5.89
C VAL A 115 11.30 5.93 6.63
N ARG A 116 11.17 7.25 6.54
CA ARG A 116 12.05 8.18 7.26
C ARG A 116 11.76 8.14 8.75
N ARG A 117 12.83 8.35 9.57
CA ARG A 117 12.66 8.53 11.02
C ARG A 117 11.62 9.60 11.34
N HIS A 118 10.75 9.33 12.29
CA HIS A 118 9.67 10.24 12.68
C HIS A 118 9.25 10.04 14.15
N ILE A 119 8.36 10.90 14.62
CA ILE A 119 7.71 10.71 15.93
C ILE A 119 6.28 10.23 15.69
N LYS A 120 5.93 9.07 16.23
CA LYS A 120 4.55 8.55 16.21
C LYS A 120 4.05 8.41 17.64
N ARG A 121 2.97 9.11 18.01
CA ARG A 121 2.35 9.07 19.35
C ARG A 121 3.36 9.36 20.47
N GLY A 122 4.26 10.33 20.25
CA GLY A 122 5.30 10.76 21.21
C GLY A 122 6.51 9.81 21.32
N LYS A 123 6.59 8.75 20.54
CA LYS A 123 7.73 7.83 20.51
C LYS A 123 8.55 8.02 19.24
N PHE A 124 9.87 7.94 19.37
CA PHE A 124 10.78 7.97 18.23
C PHE A 124 10.73 6.63 17.48
N VAL A 125 10.57 6.73 16.17
CA VAL A 125 10.61 5.59 15.24
C VAL A 125 11.82 5.75 14.33
N ASN A 126 12.68 4.73 14.28
CA ASN A 126 13.86 4.70 13.43
C ASN A 126 13.46 4.68 11.94
N ALA A 127 14.39 5.11 11.06
CA ALA A 127 14.26 4.83 9.65
C ALA A 127 14.30 3.32 9.40
N HIS A 128 13.41 2.83 8.54
CA HIS A 128 13.27 1.41 8.23
C HIS A 128 12.68 1.23 6.83
N LEU A 129 12.52 -0.02 6.39
CA LEU A 129 11.95 -0.35 5.10
C LEU A 129 10.61 -1.06 5.26
N HIS A 130 9.63 -0.66 4.46
CA HIS A 130 8.42 -1.42 4.25
C HIS A 130 8.60 -2.35 3.04
N PHE A 131 8.44 -3.64 3.23
CA PHE A 131 8.30 -4.62 2.16
C PHE A 131 6.84 -4.68 1.76
N ASN A 132 6.48 -3.84 0.80
CA ASN A 132 5.08 -3.57 0.47
C ASN A 132 4.57 -4.44 -0.68
N LEU A 133 3.42 -5.07 -0.46
CA LEU A 133 2.64 -5.78 -1.45
C LEU A 133 1.42 -4.93 -1.81
N THR A 134 1.20 -4.69 -3.11
CA THR A 134 0.08 -3.86 -3.56
C THR A 134 -0.93 -4.65 -4.36
N TYR A 135 -2.21 -4.39 -4.05
CA TYR A 135 -3.37 -4.95 -4.76
C TYR A 135 -4.14 -3.84 -5.48
N LEU A 136 -4.65 -4.16 -6.67
CA LEU A 136 -5.58 -3.29 -7.40
C LEU A 136 -7.00 -3.64 -6.98
N CYS A 137 -7.72 -2.62 -6.53
CA CYS A 137 -9.08 -2.75 -6.02
C CYS A 137 -10.02 -1.78 -6.73
N GLU A 138 -11.30 -2.03 -6.60
CA GLU A 138 -12.38 -1.16 -7.04
C GLU A 138 -13.37 -0.95 -5.89
N ALA A 139 -13.97 0.23 -5.83
CA ALA A 139 -15.04 0.53 -4.89
C ALA A 139 -16.06 1.49 -5.50
N ASP A 140 -17.24 1.59 -4.88
CA ASP A 140 -18.29 2.52 -5.30
C ASP A 140 -17.97 3.94 -4.81
N GLU A 141 -17.74 4.88 -5.74
CA GLU A 141 -17.42 6.25 -5.40
C GLU A 141 -18.58 7.05 -4.79
N THR A 142 -19.79 6.52 -4.82
CA THR A 142 -20.97 7.14 -4.21
C THR A 142 -21.13 6.78 -2.75
N GLU A 143 -20.37 5.81 -2.25
CA GLU A 143 -20.38 5.42 -0.84
C GLU A 143 -19.80 6.53 0.05
N ALA A 144 -20.41 6.73 1.21
CA ALA A 144 -19.95 7.72 2.17
C ALA A 144 -18.58 7.35 2.74
N LEU A 145 -17.62 8.28 2.67
CA LEU A 145 -16.29 8.12 3.20
C LEU A 145 -16.21 8.62 4.65
N GLN A 146 -15.32 8.01 5.43
CA GLN A 146 -15.06 8.39 6.81
C GLN A 146 -13.54 8.49 7.05
N VAL A 147 -13.11 9.60 7.63
CA VAL A 147 -11.71 9.82 8.01
C VAL A 147 -11.36 8.99 9.24
N CYS A 148 -10.22 8.31 9.21
CA CYS A 148 -9.64 7.67 10.39
C CYS A 148 -8.93 8.71 11.25
N GLU A 149 -9.58 9.18 12.32
CA GLU A 149 -9.03 10.20 13.21
C GLU A 149 -7.66 9.76 13.79
N GLY A 150 -6.68 10.65 13.73
CA GLY A 150 -5.32 10.44 14.26
C GLY A 150 -4.31 9.90 13.24
N GLU A 151 -4.73 9.38 12.09
CA GLU A 151 -3.84 8.96 11.00
C GLU A 151 -3.99 9.88 9.78
N ASN A 152 -5.21 10.13 9.36
CA ASN A 152 -5.56 10.93 8.20
C ASN A 152 -6.39 12.15 8.61
N SER A 153 -6.32 13.22 7.82
CA SER A 153 -7.17 14.41 8.00
C SER A 153 -8.22 14.57 6.91
N GLN A 154 -8.04 13.91 5.77
CA GLN A 154 -8.97 13.90 4.66
C GLN A 154 -8.97 12.53 3.98
N VAL A 155 -10.09 12.17 3.37
CA VAL A 155 -10.24 11.02 2.50
C VAL A 155 -11.06 11.46 1.28
N GLY A 156 -10.68 11.05 0.09
CA GLY A 156 -11.39 11.47 -1.10
C GLY A 156 -10.95 10.78 -2.39
N TRP A 157 -11.83 10.89 -3.37
CA TRP A 157 -11.58 10.42 -4.72
C TRP A 157 -10.82 11.49 -5.53
N LEU A 158 -9.59 11.21 -5.89
CA LEU A 158 -8.75 12.11 -6.69
C LEU A 158 -8.78 11.70 -8.16
N PRO A 159 -9.02 12.65 -9.10
CA PRO A 159 -8.83 12.38 -10.51
C PRO A 159 -7.38 11.92 -10.78
N ILE A 160 -7.23 10.84 -11.55
CA ILE A 160 -5.92 10.25 -11.87
C ILE A 160 -4.99 11.29 -12.53
N GLU A 161 -5.54 12.13 -13.41
CA GLU A 161 -4.80 13.19 -14.10
C GLU A 161 -4.23 14.29 -13.17
N GLN A 162 -4.82 14.45 -11.97
CA GLN A 162 -4.41 15.45 -10.98
C GLN A 162 -3.45 14.89 -9.91
N LEU A 163 -3.22 13.59 -9.92
CA LEU A 163 -2.47 12.91 -8.84
C LEU A 163 -1.07 13.52 -8.64
N ARG A 164 -0.36 13.84 -9.71
CA ARG A 164 0.97 14.48 -9.66
C ARG A 164 0.99 15.82 -8.91
N GLN A 165 -0.13 16.55 -8.93
CA GLN A 165 -0.25 17.86 -8.28
C GLN A 165 -0.67 17.73 -6.81
N GLN A 166 -1.32 16.63 -6.45
CA GLN A 166 -1.87 16.37 -5.13
C GLN A 166 -0.89 15.63 -4.20
N VAL A 167 -0.02 14.77 -4.78
CA VAL A 167 0.98 14.01 -4.03
C VAL A 167 2.25 14.82 -3.85
N SER A 168 2.60 15.14 -2.61
CA SER A 168 3.82 15.88 -2.26
C SER A 168 5.06 14.99 -2.15
N GLU A 169 4.88 13.68 -1.97
CA GLU A 169 5.96 12.70 -1.90
C GLU A 169 6.40 12.27 -3.30
N ALA A 170 7.33 13.03 -3.88
CA ALA A 170 7.78 12.81 -5.28
C ALA A 170 8.30 11.39 -5.54
N HIS A 171 8.89 10.72 -4.55
CA HIS A 171 9.39 9.35 -4.67
C HIS A 171 8.27 8.30 -4.79
N MET A 172 7.06 8.60 -4.33
CA MET A 172 5.89 7.72 -4.46
C MET A 172 5.19 7.84 -5.83
N LEU A 173 5.37 8.93 -6.56
CA LEU A 173 4.73 9.13 -7.86
C LEU A 173 5.00 8.00 -8.86
N PRO A 174 6.26 7.53 -9.06
CA PRO A 174 6.52 6.40 -9.97
C PRO A 174 5.78 5.11 -9.57
N VAL A 175 5.63 4.86 -8.25
CA VAL A 175 4.89 3.71 -7.72
C VAL A 175 3.42 3.81 -8.09
N TYR A 176 2.78 4.95 -7.82
CA TYR A 176 1.37 5.18 -8.14
C TYR A 176 1.11 5.12 -9.65
N GLU A 177 1.97 5.73 -10.47
CA GLU A 177 1.84 5.70 -11.92
C GLU A 177 1.98 4.29 -12.51
N LYS A 178 2.88 3.47 -11.95
CA LYS A 178 3.01 2.06 -12.30
C LYS A 178 1.69 1.32 -12.06
N LEU A 179 1.10 1.50 -10.89
CA LEU A 179 -0.16 0.86 -10.50
C LEU A 179 -1.36 1.34 -11.31
N ILE A 180 -1.42 2.65 -11.56
CA ILE A 180 -2.47 3.23 -12.41
C ILE A 180 -2.41 2.63 -13.82
N ARG A 181 -1.23 2.59 -14.44
CA ARG A 181 -1.08 1.96 -15.75
C ARG A 181 -1.57 0.51 -15.76
N ARG A 182 -1.26 -0.27 -14.72
CA ARG A 182 -1.73 -1.66 -14.58
C ARG A 182 -3.24 -1.73 -14.41
N GLY A 183 -3.81 -0.90 -13.55
CA GLY A 183 -5.24 -0.84 -13.32
C GLY A 183 -6.06 -0.45 -14.54
N LEU A 184 -5.53 0.41 -15.40
CA LEU A 184 -6.18 0.83 -16.65
C LEU A 184 -6.17 -0.26 -17.75
N THR A 185 -5.38 -1.32 -17.59
CA THR A 185 -5.30 -2.42 -18.58
C THR A 185 -6.13 -3.64 -18.18
N LEU A 186 -6.73 -3.66 -16.99
CA LEU A 186 -7.67 -4.68 -16.50
C LEU A 186 -9.11 -4.34 -16.90
#